data_3f26e36e1207672b9d433955be4e46eb
#
_entry.id   3f26e36e1207672b9d433955be4e46eb
#
_cell.length_a   1.000
_cell.length_b   1.000
_cell.length_c   1.000
_cell.angle_alpha   90.00
_cell.angle_beta   90.00
_cell.angle_gamma   90.00
#
_symmetry.space_group_name_H-M   'P 1'
#
loop_
_entity.id
_entity.type
_entity.pdbx_description
1 polymer ?
#
loop_
_entity_poly.entity_id
_entity_poly.type
_entity_poly.pdbx_seq_one_letter_code
_entity_poly.pdbx_strand_id
1 'polypeptide(L)'
;MKLVPSNCLNHSEKLLWTFVDGDFLYFIDSTYALYEYDLNNHKAYFIADMEAEILRRGEVSSIIKQKTDYFIGFKSSGLIQLKYMPDSKVKYSLQSINVQSGIFCLMKDRFQDIIWVGADGQGLYMYFTDEFSIDNIMLDVPEYRVDNPVRALYQDQDQTL
;
A
#
# COMPACT_ATOMS: atom_id res chain seq x y z
N MET A 1 -18.72 -1.11 2.36
CA MET A 1 -18.17 0.12 1.76
C MET A 1 -19.24 1.20 1.75
N LYS A 2 -18.92 2.42 2.18
CA LYS A 2 -19.85 3.54 2.08
C LYS A 2 -19.58 4.22 0.76
N LEU A 3 -20.56 4.18 -0.15
CA LEU A 3 -20.51 4.93 -1.42
C LEU A 3 -20.46 6.41 -1.09
N VAL A 4 -19.47 7.10 -1.63
CA VAL A 4 -19.37 8.55 -1.55
C VAL A 4 -19.99 9.11 -2.83
N PRO A 5 -20.96 10.02 -2.76
CA PRO A 5 -21.50 10.65 -3.96
C PRO A 5 -20.38 11.30 -4.78
N SER A 6 -20.45 11.19 -6.10
CA SER A 6 -19.44 11.73 -7.03
C SER A 6 -19.23 13.25 -6.92
N ASN A 7 -20.15 13.97 -6.29
CA ASN A 7 -20.05 15.39 -5.98
C ASN A 7 -19.38 15.72 -4.64
N CYS A 8 -18.94 14.70 -3.86
CA CYS A 8 -18.16 14.92 -2.64
C CYS A 8 -16.72 15.35 -2.92
N LEU A 9 -16.23 15.18 -4.15
CA LEU A 9 -15.02 15.85 -4.63
C LEU A 9 -15.36 17.31 -5.02
N ASN A 10 -15.99 18.02 -4.10
CA ASN A 10 -16.19 19.46 -4.28
C ASN A 10 -14.83 20.12 -4.44
N HIS A 11 -14.71 21.03 -5.38
CA HIS A 11 -13.49 21.74 -5.82
C HIS A 11 -12.63 22.41 -4.74
N SER A 12 -12.92 22.23 -3.46
CA SER A 12 -12.20 22.81 -2.33
C SER A 12 -11.34 21.79 -1.55
N GLU A 13 -11.52 20.48 -1.74
CA GLU A 13 -10.73 19.49 -1.02
C GLU A 13 -9.45 19.18 -1.79
N LYS A 14 -8.33 19.55 -1.17
CA LYS A 14 -7.01 19.28 -1.73
C LYS A 14 -6.68 17.79 -1.55
N LEU A 15 -6.35 17.11 -2.64
CA LEU A 15 -5.77 15.78 -2.59
C LEU A 15 -4.31 15.89 -2.14
N LEU A 16 -3.94 15.09 -1.15
CA LEU A 16 -2.56 15.01 -0.67
C LEU A 16 -1.74 14.01 -1.49
N TRP A 17 -2.29 12.81 -1.68
CA TRP A 17 -1.64 11.74 -2.42
C TRP A 17 -2.63 10.98 -3.29
N THR A 18 -2.12 10.50 -4.43
CA THR A 18 -2.88 9.66 -5.37
C THR A 18 -2.02 8.49 -5.84
N PHE A 19 -2.62 7.31 -5.92
CA PHE A 19 -1.97 6.07 -6.33
C PHE A 19 -2.89 5.31 -7.27
N VAL A 20 -2.32 4.61 -8.25
CA VAL A 20 -3.06 3.77 -9.19
C VAL A 20 -2.59 2.32 -9.04
N ASP A 21 -3.53 1.40 -8.90
CA ASP A 21 -3.27 -0.03 -8.90
C ASP A 21 -4.38 -0.73 -9.72
N GLY A 22 -4.04 -1.15 -10.93
CA GLY A 22 -5.00 -1.73 -11.88
C GLY A 22 -6.14 -0.75 -12.21
N ASP A 23 -7.37 -1.19 -12.00
CA ASP A 23 -8.59 -0.43 -12.29
C ASP A 23 -9.03 0.50 -11.14
N PHE A 24 -8.18 0.69 -10.14
CA PHE A 24 -8.49 1.50 -8.97
C PHE A 24 -7.53 2.68 -8.82
N LEU A 25 -8.12 3.83 -8.52
CA LEU A 25 -7.40 5.02 -8.05
C LEU A 25 -7.63 5.16 -6.55
N TYR A 26 -6.55 5.16 -5.79
CA TYR A 26 -6.56 5.48 -4.37
C TYR A 26 -6.17 6.93 -4.18
N PHE A 27 -6.84 7.61 -3.28
CA PHE A 27 -6.45 8.98 -2.93
C PHE A 27 -6.69 9.27 -1.45
N ILE A 28 -5.88 10.18 -0.93
CA ILE A 28 -5.98 10.70 0.42
C ILE A 28 -6.21 12.20 0.32
N ASP A 29 -7.27 12.67 0.96
CA ASP A 29 -7.63 14.07 0.97
C ASP A 29 -6.97 14.86 2.12
N SER A 30 -7.26 16.15 2.21
CA SER A 30 -6.72 17.03 3.25
C SER A 30 -7.21 16.73 4.67
N THR A 31 -8.19 15.87 4.82
CA THR A 31 -8.66 15.34 6.12
C THR A 31 -8.03 14.00 6.49
N TYR A 32 -7.04 13.56 5.70
CA TYR A 32 -6.37 12.25 5.80
C TYR A 32 -7.30 11.05 5.59
N ALA A 33 -8.45 11.24 4.98
CA ALA A 33 -9.35 10.16 4.62
C ALA A 33 -8.87 9.45 3.36
N LEU A 34 -8.76 8.11 3.43
CA LEU A 34 -8.43 7.25 2.30
C LEU A 34 -9.67 6.82 1.56
N TYR A 35 -9.65 6.99 0.26
CA TYR A 35 -10.70 6.58 -0.66
C TYR A 35 -10.17 5.65 -1.76
N GLU A 36 -11.05 4.75 -2.22
CA GLU A 36 -10.89 3.95 -3.43
C GLU A 36 -11.88 4.46 -4.47
N TYR A 37 -11.41 4.78 -5.66
CA TYR A 37 -12.23 5.10 -6.82
C TYR A 37 -12.11 4.01 -7.87
N ASP A 38 -13.22 3.36 -8.19
CA ASP A 38 -13.33 2.36 -9.25
C ASP A 38 -13.45 3.07 -10.60
N LEU A 39 -12.42 2.93 -11.44
CA LEU A 39 -12.33 3.57 -12.74
C LEU A 39 -13.38 3.03 -13.74
N ASN A 40 -13.80 1.78 -13.59
CA ASN A 40 -14.80 1.17 -14.48
C ASN A 40 -16.23 1.59 -14.13
N ASN A 41 -16.53 1.65 -12.84
CA ASN A 41 -17.88 1.95 -12.35
C ASN A 41 -18.08 3.42 -11.98
N HIS A 42 -17.03 4.23 -12.02
CA HIS A 42 -17.04 5.64 -11.65
C HIS A 42 -17.59 5.90 -10.24
N LYS A 43 -17.22 5.06 -9.28
CA LYS A 43 -17.68 5.15 -7.89
C LYS A 43 -16.53 5.31 -6.91
N ALA A 44 -16.70 6.27 -5.99
CA ALA A 44 -15.77 6.47 -4.89
C ALA A 44 -16.29 5.82 -3.60
N TYR A 45 -15.39 5.20 -2.85
CA TYR A 45 -15.69 4.55 -1.58
C TYR A 45 -14.73 5.02 -0.51
N PHE A 46 -15.27 5.47 0.62
CA PHE A 46 -14.47 5.70 1.82
C PHE A 46 -13.97 4.37 2.37
N ILE A 47 -12.67 4.29 2.64
CA ILE A 47 -12.00 3.10 3.16
C ILE A 47 -11.69 3.28 4.64
N ALA A 48 -10.89 4.28 5.00
CA ALA A 48 -10.43 4.48 6.36
C ALA A 48 -10.00 5.93 6.62
N ASP A 49 -10.00 6.31 7.89
CA ASP A 49 -9.31 7.47 8.39
C ASP A 49 -7.84 7.08 8.68
N MET A 50 -6.92 7.80 8.07
CA MET A 50 -5.48 7.54 8.12
C MET A 50 -4.70 8.57 8.94
N GLU A 51 -5.38 9.53 9.58
CA GLU A 51 -4.73 10.65 10.28
C GLU A 51 -3.68 10.17 11.29
N ALA A 52 -4.06 9.26 12.19
CA ALA A 52 -3.17 8.75 13.23
C ALA A 52 -1.94 8.03 12.66
N GLU A 53 -2.13 7.23 11.58
CA GLU A 53 -1.03 6.51 10.95
C GLU A 53 -0.09 7.44 10.17
N ILE A 54 -0.63 8.43 9.48
CA ILE A 54 0.14 9.42 8.73
C ILE A 54 0.95 10.31 9.68
N LEU A 55 0.35 10.79 10.77
CA LEU A 55 1.06 11.58 11.77
C LEU A 55 2.20 10.79 12.45
N ARG A 56 2.01 9.48 12.63
CA ARG A 56 3.01 8.59 13.25
C ARG A 56 4.12 8.16 12.30
N ARG A 57 3.79 7.89 11.02
CA ARG A 57 4.67 7.22 10.04
C ARG A 57 5.15 8.10 8.91
N GLY A 58 4.61 9.31 8.80
CA GLY A 58 4.90 10.25 7.71
C GLY A 58 4.05 9.99 6.46
N GLU A 59 4.53 10.50 5.35
CA GLU A 59 3.83 10.46 4.07
C GLU A 59 3.63 9.03 3.55
N VAL A 60 2.46 8.78 2.97
CA VAL A 60 2.20 7.53 2.24
C VAL A 60 3.01 7.52 0.95
N SER A 61 3.70 6.41 0.69
CA SER A 61 4.54 6.21 -0.47
C SER A 61 3.91 5.32 -1.53
N SER A 62 3.11 4.34 -1.11
CA SER A 62 2.50 3.37 -2.01
C SER A 62 1.27 2.74 -1.37
N ILE A 63 0.27 2.43 -2.18
CA ILE A 63 -0.94 1.69 -1.78
C ILE A 63 -1.24 0.66 -2.85
N ILE A 64 -1.45 -0.58 -2.42
CA ILE A 64 -1.95 -1.65 -3.28
C ILE A 64 -3.05 -2.43 -2.56
N LYS A 65 -3.91 -3.07 -3.34
CA LYS A 65 -4.97 -3.94 -2.83
C LYS A 65 -4.70 -5.38 -3.21
N GLN A 66 -4.69 -6.28 -2.22
CA GLN A 66 -4.62 -7.71 -2.42
C GLN A 66 -5.87 -8.36 -1.81
N LYS A 67 -6.68 -9.02 -2.64
CA LYS A 67 -8.00 -9.53 -2.23
C LYS A 67 -8.88 -8.40 -1.65
N THR A 68 -9.19 -8.44 -0.37
CA THR A 68 -9.98 -7.43 0.35
C THR A 68 -9.15 -6.48 1.19
N ASP A 69 -7.86 -6.74 1.30
CA ASP A 69 -6.94 -6.02 2.18
C ASP A 69 -6.14 -4.97 1.42
N TYR A 70 -5.84 -3.87 2.08
CA TYR A 70 -4.99 -2.82 1.54
C TYR A 70 -3.64 -2.85 2.24
N PHE A 71 -2.58 -2.73 1.46
CA PHE A 71 -1.21 -2.62 1.95
C PHE A 71 -0.72 -1.22 1.68
N ILE A 72 -0.28 -0.54 2.73
CA ILE A 72 0.05 0.88 2.70
C ILE A 72 1.46 1.08 3.24
N GLY A 73 2.35 1.52 2.35
CA GLY A 73 3.72 1.87 2.69
C GLY A 73 3.86 3.34 3.06
N PHE A 74 4.79 3.64 3.97
CA PHE A 74 5.09 5.00 4.41
C PHE A 74 6.57 5.32 4.17
N LYS A 75 6.86 6.56 3.75
CA LYS A 75 8.22 7.00 3.43
C LYS A 75 9.17 6.97 4.63
N SER A 76 8.67 7.25 5.81
CA SER A 76 9.52 7.34 7.00
C SER A 76 9.55 6.07 7.82
N SER A 77 8.48 5.30 7.87
CA SER A 77 8.41 4.13 8.74
C SER A 77 7.35 3.11 8.35
N GLY A 78 7.80 2.03 7.77
CA GLY A 78 7.10 0.75 7.75
C GLY A 78 5.93 0.60 6.81
N LEU A 79 5.29 -0.54 6.97
CA LEU A 79 4.19 -1.05 6.19
C LEU A 79 3.03 -1.40 7.11
N ILE A 80 1.81 -1.11 6.69
CA ILE A 80 0.60 -1.59 7.38
C ILE A 80 -0.28 -2.40 6.42
N GLN A 81 -1.00 -3.35 6.98
CA GLN A 81 -2.14 -4.02 6.38
C GLN A 81 -3.42 -3.45 6.96
N LEU A 82 -4.29 -2.96 6.12
CA LEU A 82 -5.64 -2.54 6.47
C LEU A 82 -6.60 -3.62 6.00
N LYS A 83 -7.24 -4.30 6.94
CA LYS A 83 -8.28 -5.29 6.67
C LYS A 83 -9.64 -4.63 6.68
N TYR A 84 -10.34 -4.68 5.57
CA TYR A 84 -11.69 -4.15 5.48
C TYR A 84 -12.71 -5.21 5.88
N MET A 85 -13.59 -4.86 6.83
CA MET A 85 -14.60 -5.76 7.43
C MET A 85 -16.00 -5.17 7.30
N PRO A 86 -16.66 -5.28 6.13
CA PRO A 86 -17.92 -4.58 5.83
C PRO A 86 -19.05 -4.96 6.77
N ASP A 87 -19.07 -6.20 7.26
CA ASP A 87 -20.14 -6.75 8.09
C ASP A 87 -19.90 -6.57 9.61
N SER A 88 -18.74 -6.03 9.98
CA SER A 88 -18.41 -5.76 11.39
C SER A 88 -18.86 -4.37 11.83
N LYS A 89 -19.04 -4.21 13.16
CA LYS A 89 -19.22 -2.88 13.77
C LYS A 89 -17.99 -1.99 13.53
N VAL A 90 -16.81 -2.57 13.60
CA VAL A 90 -15.54 -1.94 13.22
C VAL A 90 -15.32 -2.22 11.74
N LYS A 91 -15.36 -1.19 10.91
CA LYS A 91 -15.32 -1.34 9.45
C LYS A 91 -13.97 -1.73 8.90
N TYR A 92 -12.90 -1.45 9.63
CA TYR A 92 -11.55 -1.84 9.28
C TYR A 92 -10.69 -2.06 10.52
N SER A 93 -9.63 -2.84 10.37
CA SER A 93 -8.57 -2.98 11.36
C SER A 93 -7.22 -2.74 10.72
N LEU A 94 -6.27 -2.20 11.50
CA LEU A 94 -4.91 -1.91 11.07
C LEU A 94 -3.93 -2.85 11.76
N GLN A 95 -3.05 -3.47 11.00
CA GLN A 95 -1.98 -4.32 11.49
C GLN A 95 -0.64 -3.81 10.95
N SER A 96 0.33 -3.56 11.84
CA SER A 96 1.69 -3.24 11.41
C SER A 96 2.40 -4.49 10.92
N ILE A 97 3.08 -4.39 9.77
CA ILE A 97 3.99 -5.40 9.26
C ILE A 97 5.40 -4.96 9.63
N ASN A 98 6.22 -5.89 10.13
CA ASN A 98 7.53 -5.58 10.70
C ASN A 98 8.57 -5.26 9.61
N VAL A 99 8.50 -4.04 9.06
CA VAL A 99 9.54 -3.43 8.24
C VAL A 99 9.95 -2.14 8.92
N GLN A 100 11.21 -2.05 9.35
CA GLN A 100 11.70 -0.95 10.19
C GLN A 100 12.25 0.25 9.40
N SER A 101 12.05 0.27 8.09
CA SER A 101 12.51 1.36 7.23
C SER A 101 11.37 1.97 6.43
N GLY A 102 11.64 3.08 5.77
CA GLY A 102 10.71 3.66 4.80
C GLY A 102 10.43 2.71 3.63
N ILE A 103 9.24 2.77 3.09
CA ILE A 103 8.83 2.00 1.92
C ILE A 103 8.81 2.93 0.71
N PHE A 104 9.45 2.52 -0.38
CA PHE A 104 9.41 3.26 -1.64
C PHE A 104 8.37 2.73 -2.61
N CYS A 105 8.24 1.42 -2.69
CA CYS A 105 7.30 0.79 -3.62
C CYS A 105 6.75 -0.52 -3.09
N LEU A 106 5.56 -0.83 -3.56
CA LEU A 106 4.87 -2.10 -3.35
C LEU A 106 4.48 -2.67 -4.70
N MET A 107 4.57 -3.98 -4.86
CA MET A 107 4.13 -4.67 -6.06
C MET A 107 3.48 -6.00 -5.70
N LYS A 108 2.35 -6.31 -6.32
CA LYS A 108 1.74 -7.65 -6.24
C LYS A 108 2.50 -8.59 -7.17
N ASP A 109 2.83 -9.77 -6.66
CA ASP A 109 3.26 -10.85 -7.55
C ASP A 109 2.12 -11.26 -8.46
N ARG A 110 2.41 -11.54 -9.73
CA ARG A 110 1.38 -11.91 -10.72
C ARG A 110 0.94 -13.37 -10.61
N PHE A 111 1.75 -14.20 -9.98
CA PHE A 111 1.60 -15.65 -9.99
C PHE A 111 1.40 -16.24 -8.61
N GLN A 112 1.78 -15.52 -7.57
CA GLN A 112 1.76 -15.96 -6.19
C GLN A 112 1.08 -14.93 -5.28
N ASP A 113 0.58 -15.38 -4.14
CA ASP A 113 -0.01 -14.50 -3.11
C ASP A 113 1.09 -13.79 -2.30
N ILE A 114 1.99 -13.11 -3.00
CA ILE A 114 3.13 -12.38 -2.44
C ILE A 114 3.00 -10.89 -2.75
N ILE A 115 3.39 -10.07 -1.80
CA ILE A 115 3.62 -8.65 -1.98
C ILE A 115 5.10 -8.38 -1.85
N TRP A 116 5.68 -7.84 -2.90
CA TRP A 116 7.04 -7.36 -2.93
C TRP A 116 7.11 -5.96 -2.33
N VAL A 117 8.07 -5.73 -1.43
CA VAL A 117 8.21 -4.48 -0.68
C VAL A 117 9.61 -3.94 -0.87
N GLY A 118 9.73 -2.85 -1.61
CA GLY A 118 11.00 -2.13 -1.79
C GLY A 118 11.21 -1.13 -0.66
N ALA A 119 12.28 -1.30 0.11
CA ALA A 119 12.56 -0.54 1.32
C ALA A 119 13.74 0.42 1.16
N ASP A 120 13.78 1.45 2.00
CA ASP A 120 14.87 2.44 2.04
C ASP A 120 16.06 1.89 2.84
N GLY A 121 17.12 1.51 2.13
CA GLY A 121 18.37 1.03 2.74
C GLY A 121 18.31 -0.37 3.36
N GLN A 122 17.19 -1.08 3.23
CA GLN A 122 17.02 -2.46 3.74
C GLN A 122 16.69 -3.47 2.63
N GLY A 123 16.80 -3.05 1.36
CA GLY A 123 16.63 -3.91 0.21
C GLY A 123 15.18 -4.30 -0.07
N LEU A 124 14.98 -5.57 -0.39
CA LEU A 124 13.72 -6.12 -0.86
C LEU A 124 13.16 -7.11 0.17
N TYR A 125 11.86 -7.02 0.41
CA TYR A 125 11.12 -7.98 1.23
C TYR A 125 10.04 -8.68 0.41
N MET A 126 9.77 -9.93 0.76
CA MET A 126 8.59 -10.68 0.36
C MET A 126 7.62 -10.79 1.54
N TYR A 127 6.40 -10.32 1.37
CA TYR A 127 5.32 -10.56 2.32
C TYR A 127 4.38 -11.64 1.78
N PHE A 128 4.28 -12.74 2.50
CA PHE A 128 3.40 -13.87 2.18
C PHE A 128 2.03 -13.63 2.79
N THR A 129 1.04 -13.33 1.96
CA THR A 129 -0.28 -12.91 2.44
C THR A 129 -1.08 -14.03 3.10
N ASP A 130 -0.86 -15.27 2.71
CA ASP A 130 -1.54 -16.43 3.29
C ASP A 130 -0.91 -16.91 4.62
N GLU A 131 0.39 -16.67 4.81
CA GLU A 131 1.14 -17.05 6.00
C GLU A 131 1.29 -15.91 7.00
N PHE A 132 0.95 -14.67 6.60
CA PHE A 132 1.18 -13.45 7.38
C PHE A 132 2.64 -13.28 7.83
N SER A 133 3.58 -13.79 7.01
CA SER A 133 5.02 -13.74 7.25
C SER A 133 5.70 -12.77 6.29
N ILE A 134 6.86 -12.25 6.70
CA ILE A 134 7.67 -11.36 5.88
C ILE A 134 9.12 -11.78 5.95
N ASP A 135 9.74 -11.97 4.78
CA ASP A 135 11.13 -12.32 4.63
C ASP A 135 11.91 -11.21 3.92
N ASN A 136 13.08 -10.89 4.43
CA ASN A 136 14.02 -10.00 3.76
C ASN A 136 14.89 -10.81 2.80
N ILE A 137 14.88 -10.41 1.53
CA ILE A 137 15.76 -10.99 0.54
C ILE A 137 17.05 -10.18 0.55
N MET A 138 18.03 -10.69 1.26
CA MET A 138 19.41 -10.25 1.10
C MET A 138 19.98 -10.96 -0.12
N LEU A 139 20.18 -10.23 -1.21
CA LEU A 139 21.02 -10.74 -2.30
C LEU A 139 22.44 -10.78 -1.78
N ASP A 140 22.86 -11.96 -1.33
CA ASP A 140 24.23 -12.24 -0.87
C ASP A 140 25.18 -12.38 -2.09
N VAL A 141 25.21 -11.34 -2.89
CA VAL A 141 26.15 -11.19 -3.99
C VAL A 141 27.21 -10.20 -3.53
N PRO A 142 28.48 -10.63 -3.32
CA PRO A 142 29.53 -9.78 -2.78
C PRO A 142 29.75 -8.47 -3.56
N GLU A 143 29.34 -8.42 -4.81
CA GLU A 143 29.48 -7.28 -5.72
C GLU A 143 28.34 -6.28 -5.64
N TYR A 144 27.18 -6.68 -5.07
CA TYR A 144 26.01 -5.85 -4.89
C TYR A 144 25.61 -5.84 -3.42
N ARG A 145 26.18 -4.91 -2.66
CA ARG A 145 25.68 -4.64 -1.31
C ARG A 145 24.28 -4.05 -1.42
N VAL A 146 23.28 -4.77 -0.95
CA VAL A 146 21.88 -4.36 -0.96
C VAL A 146 21.59 -3.38 0.21
N ASP A 147 22.54 -2.52 0.53
CA ASP A 147 22.32 -1.34 1.35
C ASP A 147 21.57 -0.23 0.54
N ASN A 148 21.32 -0.51 -0.74
CA ASN A 148 20.71 0.45 -1.64
C ASN A 148 19.17 0.41 -1.54
N PRO A 149 18.53 1.57 -1.57
CA PRO A 149 17.07 1.64 -1.55
C PRO A 149 16.47 1.03 -2.82
N VAL A 150 15.50 0.15 -2.67
CA VAL A 150 14.72 -0.40 -3.78
C VAL A 150 13.55 0.54 -4.08
N ARG A 151 13.67 1.31 -5.15
CA ARG A 151 12.72 2.40 -5.49
C ARG A 151 11.63 2.00 -6.46
N ALA A 152 11.86 0.96 -7.25
CA ALA A 152 10.89 0.45 -8.20
C ALA A 152 11.03 -1.06 -8.36
N LEU A 153 9.93 -1.72 -8.65
CA LEU A 153 9.83 -3.15 -8.89
C LEU A 153 9.10 -3.37 -10.21
N TYR A 154 9.55 -4.33 -10.97
CA TYR A 154 8.91 -4.76 -12.20
C TYR A 154 9.02 -6.27 -12.33
N GLN A 155 7.93 -6.92 -12.67
CA GLN A 155 7.90 -8.35 -12.96
C GLN A 155 7.50 -8.55 -14.42
N ASP A 156 8.33 -9.24 -15.17
CA ASP A 156 8.08 -9.53 -16.57
C ASP A 156 7.08 -10.69 -16.77
N GLN A 157 6.83 -11.07 -18.03
CA GLN A 157 5.93 -12.16 -18.36
C GLN A 157 6.54 -13.54 -18.08
N ASP A 158 7.86 -13.61 -17.96
CA ASP A 158 8.64 -14.83 -17.72
C ASP A 158 8.89 -15.09 -16.22
N GLN A 159 8.16 -14.40 -15.34
CA GLN A 159 8.24 -14.51 -13.86
C GLN A 159 9.55 -14.00 -13.25
N THR A 160 10.35 -13.26 -14.01
CA THR A 160 11.58 -12.64 -13.49
C THR A 160 11.24 -11.31 -12.82
N LEU A 161 11.79 -11.09 -11.63
CA LEU A 161 11.67 -9.85 -10.85
C LEU A 161 12.87 -8.95 -11.12
#